data_9982473c93a3759bbd222c2fcc794839
#
_entry.id   9982473c93a3759bbd222c2fcc794839
#
_cell.length_a   1.000
_cell.length_b   1.000
_cell.length_c   1.000
_cell.angle_alpha   90.00
_cell.angle_beta   90.00
_cell.angle_gamma   90.00
#
_symmetry.space_group_name_H-M   'P 1'
#
loop_
_entity.id
_entity.type
_entity.pdbx_description
1 polymer ?
#
loop_
_entity_poly.entity_id
_entity_poly.type
_entity_poly.pdbx_seq_one_letter_code
_entity_poly.pdbx_strand_id
1 'polypeptide(L)'
;MERKIEEFYHKWKNDIIRKPLVLYGAKQIGKTFSVLEFGKKEYKNTVYFNTDNNKELLGVFKKERSTEKIILNLSLLSGETILKDDSLIILDNVIENDIIKGLKIFGSEHSKYHFIAITSKKEK
;
A
#
# COMPACT_ATOMS: atom_id res chain seq x y z
N MET A 1 12.36 -1.77 19.52
CA MET A 1 11.25 -1.09 18.84
C MET A 1 11.13 -1.50 17.40
N GLU A 2 12.20 -1.34 16.66
CA GLU A 2 12.21 -1.71 15.25
C GLU A 2 11.94 -3.18 15.03
N ARG A 3 12.41 -4.02 15.93
CA ARG A 3 12.22 -5.46 15.86
C ARG A 3 10.75 -5.87 15.90
N LYS A 4 9.97 -5.22 16.76
CA LYS A 4 8.55 -5.54 16.89
C LYS A 4 7.76 -5.14 15.64
N ILE A 5 8.09 -3.99 15.06
CA ILE A 5 7.38 -3.55 13.87
C ILE A 5 7.77 -4.40 12.67
N GLU A 6 9.02 -4.82 12.59
CA GLU A 6 9.45 -5.73 11.53
C GLU A 6 8.74 -7.08 11.65
N GLU A 7 8.61 -7.61 12.85
CA GLU A 7 7.88 -8.86 13.07
C GLU A 7 6.42 -8.73 12.63
N PHE A 8 5.81 -7.59 12.93
CA PHE A 8 4.44 -7.32 12.52
C PHE A 8 4.31 -7.33 11.00
N TYR A 9 5.24 -6.67 10.30
CA TYR A 9 5.22 -6.64 8.84
C TYR A 9 5.44 -8.02 8.25
N HIS A 10 6.33 -8.81 8.83
CA HIS A 10 6.60 -10.17 8.37
C HIS A 10 5.37 -11.07 8.53
N LYS A 11 4.69 -10.96 9.64
CA LYS A 11 3.46 -11.73 9.87
C LYS A 11 2.42 -11.37 8.83
N TRP A 12 2.26 -10.07 8.57
CA TRP A 12 1.32 -9.61 7.57
C TRP A 12 1.70 -10.15 6.18
N LYS A 13 2.96 -10.06 5.83
CA LYS A 13 3.43 -10.51 4.52
C LYS A 13 3.18 -11.99 4.29
N ASN A 14 3.33 -12.78 5.33
CA ASN A 14 3.21 -14.24 5.24
C ASN A 14 1.81 -14.77 5.50
N ASP A 15 0.86 -13.88 5.74
CA ASP A 15 -0.52 -14.29 5.96
C ASP A 15 -1.14 -14.78 4.65
N ILE A 16 -1.74 -15.96 4.69
CA ILE A 16 -2.36 -16.57 3.51
C ILE A 16 -3.50 -15.71 2.98
N ILE A 17 -4.26 -15.12 3.89
CA ILE A 17 -5.38 -14.25 3.51
C ILE A 17 -5.02 -12.78 3.74
N ARG A 18 -3.83 -12.41 3.29
CA ARG A 18 -3.31 -11.06 3.47
C ARG A 18 -4.23 -10.03 2.84
N LYS A 19 -4.55 -8.99 3.61
CA LYS A 19 -5.30 -7.85 3.14
C LYS A 19 -4.38 -6.63 3.05
N PRO A 20 -4.77 -5.60 2.30
CA PRO A 20 -3.99 -4.36 2.34
C PRO A 20 -3.86 -3.88 3.78
N LEU A 21 -2.66 -3.52 4.17
CA LEU A 21 -2.38 -3.05 5.52
C LEU A 21 -2.57 -1.55 5.58
N VAL A 22 -3.36 -1.08 6.54
CA VAL A 22 -3.55 0.36 6.73
C VAL A 22 -2.98 0.74 8.09
N LEU A 23 -2.01 1.64 8.08
CA LEU A 23 -1.37 2.13 9.29
C LEU A 23 -1.97 3.49 9.65
N TYR A 24 -2.60 3.56 10.80
CA TYR A 24 -3.27 4.78 11.29
C TYR A 24 -2.41 5.49 12.32
N GLY A 25 -2.63 6.78 12.45
CA GLY A 25 -2.02 7.55 13.51
C GLY A 25 -1.51 8.91 13.04
N ALA A 26 -0.91 9.65 13.98
CA ALA A 26 -0.35 10.95 13.67
C ALA A 26 0.76 10.80 12.64
N LYS A 27 0.88 11.82 11.78
CA LYS A 27 1.93 11.83 10.77
C LYS A 27 3.29 11.73 11.45
N GLN A 28 4.03 10.70 11.13
CA GLN A 28 5.33 10.45 11.70
C GLN A 28 6.28 9.98 10.61
N ILE A 29 7.45 10.57 10.59
CA ILE A 29 8.50 10.21 9.64
C ILE A 29 8.88 8.73 9.81
N GLY A 30 8.84 8.25 11.05
CA GLY A 30 9.22 6.88 11.36
C GLY A 30 8.39 5.81 10.66
N LYS A 31 7.09 6.05 10.46
CA LYS A 31 6.24 5.07 9.77
C LYS A 31 6.64 4.88 8.33
N THR A 32 6.81 5.98 7.62
CA THR A 32 7.21 5.93 6.22
C THR A 32 8.58 5.27 6.08
N PHE A 33 9.52 5.66 6.95
CA PHE A 33 10.85 5.10 6.91
C PHE A 33 10.84 3.58 7.15
N SER A 34 10.11 3.13 8.17
CA SER A 34 10.07 1.69 8.49
C SER A 34 9.45 0.87 7.37
N VAL A 35 8.41 1.38 6.72
CA VAL A 35 7.77 0.67 5.62
C VAL A 35 8.71 0.61 4.41
N LEU A 36 9.39 1.70 4.10
CA LEU A 36 10.34 1.72 2.99
C LEU A 36 11.50 0.75 3.22
N GLU A 37 12.02 0.69 4.45
CA GLU A 37 13.08 -0.23 4.80
C GLU A 37 12.62 -1.67 4.67
N PHE A 38 11.42 -1.96 5.12
CA PHE A 38 10.84 -3.29 4.99
C PHE A 38 10.72 -3.68 3.52
N GLY A 39 10.25 -2.77 2.68
CA GLY A 39 10.12 -3.01 1.25
C GLY A 39 11.46 -3.34 0.59
N LYS A 40 12.50 -2.58 0.95
CA LYS A 40 13.83 -2.82 0.39
C LYS A 40 14.38 -4.17 0.77
N LYS A 41 14.11 -4.63 1.98
CA LYS A 41 14.65 -5.90 2.46
C LYS A 41 13.89 -7.11 1.93
N GLU A 42 12.57 -6.99 1.81
CA GLU A 42 11.71 -8.15 1.60
C GLU A 42 11.11 -8.28 0.20
N TYR A 43 11.26 -7.27 -0.64
CA TYR A 43 10.63 -7.26 -1.96
C TYR A 43 11.65 -6.94 -3.05
N LYS A 44 11.36 -7.37 -4.26
CA LYS A 44 12.23 -7.08 -5.41
C LYS A 44 12.21 -5.60 -5.75
N ASN A 45 11.03 -4.97 -5.63
CA ASN A 45 10.95 -3.53 -5.78
C ASN A 45 9.84 -2.97 -4.92
N THR A 46 9.94 -1.69 -4.63
CA THR A 46 8.99 -0.97 -3.83
C THR A 46 8.43 0.16 -4.68
N VAL A 47 7.11 0.21 -4.81
CA VAL A 47 6.45 1.24 -5.61
C VAL A 47 5.80 2.22 -4.64
N TYR A 48 6.36 3.41 -4.55
CA TYR A 48 5.94 4.41 -3.58
C TYR A 48 5.11 5.51 -4.23
N PHE A 49 3.96 5.80 -3.61
CA PHE A 49 3.12 6.92 -4.03
C PHE A 49 2.83 7.81 -2.83
N ASN A 50 3.02 9.11 -3.02
CA ASN A 50 2.52 10.10 -2.08
C ASN A 50 1.16 10.52 -2.61
N THR A 51 0.11 10.27 -1.84
CA THR A 51 -1.25 10.53 -2.31
C THR A 51 -1.69 11.97 -2.12
N ASP A 52 -0.90 12.76 -1.40
CA ASP A 52 -1.22 14.16 -1.14
C ASP A 52 -1.18 14.95 -2.46
N ASN A 53 -2.31 15.61 -2.77
CA ASN A 53 -2.45 16.39 -4.01
C ASN A 53 -2.22 15.58 -5.29
N ASN A 54 -2.37 14.26 -5.23
CA ASN A 54 -2.17 13.39 -6.37
C ASN A 54 -3.52 13.03 -7.01
N LYS A 55 -3.99 13.91 -7.88
CA LYS A 55 -5.29 13.75 -8.52
C LYS A 55 -5.37 12.55 -9.44
N GLU A 56 -4.26 12.24 -10.11
CA GLU A 56 -4.21 11.10 -11.03
C GLU A 56 -4.39 9.79 -10.27
N LEU A 57 -3.67 9.65 -9.17
CA LEU A 57 -3.79 8.46 -8.34
C LEU A 57 -5.19 8.32 -7.77
N LEU A 58 -5.74 9.41 -7.25
CA LEU A 58 -7.10 9.40 -6.71
C LEU A 58 -8.11 8.99 -7.78
N GLY A 59 -7.90 9.49 -8.99
CA GLY A 59 -8.76 9.15 -10.12
C GLY A 59 -8.77 7.67 -10.44
N VAL A 60 -7.62 7.02 -10.32
CA VAL A 60 -7.51 5.57 -10.55
C VAL A 60 -8.44 4.84 -9.60
N PHE A 61 -8.37 5.16 -8.31
CA PHE A 61 -9.18 4.47 -7.30
C PHE A 61 -10.67 4.82 -7.39
N LYS A 62 -11.00 5.99 -7.91
CA LYS A 62 -12.41 6.38 -8.08
C LYS A 62 -13.05 5.73 -9.29
N LYS A 63 -12.31 5.64 -10.39
CA LYS A 63 -12.86 5.18 -11.66
C LYS A 63 -12.80 3.69 -11.86
N GLU A 64 -11.70 3.07 -11.46
CA GLU A 64 -11.51 1.65 -11.75
C GLU A 64 -12.16 0.76 -10.71
N ARG A 65 -12.79 -0.31 -11.21
CA ARG A 65 -13.41 -1.32 -10.36
C ARG A 65 -12.70 -2.67 -10.48
N SER A 66 -11.76 -2.78 -11.40
CA SER A 66 -11.02 -4.01 -11.64
C SER A 66 -9.65 -3.91 -11.01
N THR A 67 -9.25 -4.95 -10.26
CA THR A 67 -7.91 -4.98 -9.66
C THR A 67 -6.85 -4.91 -10.73
N GLU A 68 -7.05 -5.59 -11.85
CA GLU A 68 -6.09 -5.58 -12.95
C GLU A 68 -5.87 -4.19 -13.52
N LYS A 69 -6.97 -3.43 -13.71
CA LYS A 69 -6.86 -2.07 -14.24
C LYS A 69 -6.22 -1.12 -13.24
N ILE A 70 -6.53 -1.30 -11.95
CA ILE A 70 -5.87 -0.48 -10.92
C ILE A 70 -4.37 -0.72 -10.96
N ILE A 71 -3.95 -1.98 -10.97
CA ILE A 71 -2.51 -2.31 -10.99
C ILE A 71 -1.86 -1.79 -12.26
N LEU A 72 -2.50 -1.93 -13.40
CA LEU A 72 -1.96 -1.41 -14.66
C LEU A 72 -1.75 0.10 -14.58
N ASN A 73 -2.73 0.83 -14.07
CA ASN A 73 -2.62 2.28 -13.97
C ASN A 73 -1.56 2.70 -12.95
N LEU A 74 -1.43 1.98 -11.85
CA LEU A 74 -0.39 2.26 -10.87
C LEU A 74 0.99 2.02 -11.48
N SER A 75 1.13 0.98 -12.27
CA SER A 75 2.37 0.70 -12.97
C SER A 75 2.72 1.82 -13.93
N LEU A 76 1.74 2.29 -14.70
CA LEU A 76 1.95 3.38 -15.65
C LEU A 76 2.33 4.69 -14.95
N LEU A 77 1.66 5.00 -13.84
CA LEU A 77 1.94 6.23 -13.10
C LEU A 77 3.32 6.22 -12.46
N SER A 78 3.76 5.07 -11.99
CA SER A 78 5.05 4.96 -11.30
C SER A 78 6.21 4.73 -12.25
N GLY A 79 5.94 4.23 -13.44
CA GLY A 79 6.98 3.80 -14.36
C GLY A 79 7.65 2.51 -13.92
N GLU A 80 7.05 1.79 -12.99
CA GLU A 80 7.62 0.55 -12.45
C GLU A 80 6.72 -0.64 -12.69
N THR A 81 7.33 -1.81 -12.83
CA THR A 81 6.59 -3.05 -12.97
C THR A 81 6.12 -3.50 -11.59
N ILE A 82 4.85 -3.85 -11.49
CA ILE A 82 4.29 -4.36 -10.24
C ILE A 82 4.14 -5.88 -10.34
N LEU A 83 4.91 -6.59 -9.53
CA LEU A 83 4.98 -8.04 -9.55
C LEU A 83 4.18 -8.63 -8.41
N LYS A 84 3.42 -9.69 -8.72
CA LYS A 84 2.66 -10.39 -7.67
C LYS A 84 3.64 -10.96 -6.64
N ASP A 85 3.35 -10.73 -5.36
CA ASP A 85 4.16 -11.18 -4.21
C ASP A 85 5.58 -10.64 -4.14
N ASP A 86 6.09 -9.99 -5.20
CA ASP A 86 7.46 -9.50 -5.23
C ASP A 86 7.57 -7.98 -5.19
N SER A 87 6.47 -7.26 -5.32
CA SER A 87 6.45 -5.81 -5.24
C SER A 87 5.65 -5.37 -4.03
N LEU A 88 6.14 -4.35 -3.34
CA LEU A 88 5.39 -3.71 -2.26
C LEU A 88 4.91 -2.35 -2.76
N ILE A 89 3.60 -2.12 -2.68
CA ILE A 89 3.02 -0.84 -3.09
C ILE A 89 2.71 -0.04 -1.83
N ILE A 90 3.30 1.14 -1.72
CA ILE A 90 3.14 2.00 -0.56
C ILE A 90 2.35 3.23 -0.96
N LEU A 91 1.25 3.48 -0.25
CA LEU A 91 0.42 4.66 -0.44
C LEU A 91 0.56 5.52 0.81
N ASP A 92 1.32 6.60 0.70
CA ASP A 92 1.63 7.47 1.84
C ASP A 92 0.72 8.69 1.85
N ASN A 93 0.47 9.25 3.03
CA ASN A 93 -0.36 10.44 3.23
C ASN A 93 -1.79 10.26 2.72
N VAL A 94 -2.35 9.09 2.96
CA VAL A 94 -3.72 8.78 2.51
C VAL A 94 -4.70 9.54 3.39
N ILE A 95 -5.51 10.38 2.76
CA ILE A 95 -6.54 11.16 3.44
C ILE A 95 -7.91 10.78 2.90
N GLU A 96 -7.97 10.49 1.60
CA GLU A 96 -9.22 10.24 0.91
C GLU A 96 -9.78 8.85 1.19
N ASN A 97 -11.05 8.80 1.55
CA ASN A 97 -11.72 7.53 1.81
C ASN A 97 -11.81 6.65 0.56
N ASP A 98 -11.84 7.27 -0.61
CA ASP A 98 -11.95 6.52 -1.86
C ASP A 98 -10.77 5.58 -2.07
N ILE A 99 -9.58 5.98 -1.64
CA ILE A 99 -8.41 5.12 -1.75
C ILE A 99 -8.57 3.92 -0.81
N ILE A 100 -8.95 4.16 0.43
CA ILE A 100 -9.16 3.09 1.40
C ILE A 100 -10.24 2.12 0.91
N LYS A 101 -11.35 2.65 0.39
CA LYS A 101 -12.42 1.81 -0.15
C LYS A 101 -11.95 1.00 -1.34
N GLY A 102 -11.17 1.62 -2.22
CA GLY A 102 -10.65 0.94 -3.39
C GLY A 102 -9.70 -0.20 -3.02
N LEU A 103 -8.97 -0.05 -1.93
CA LEU A 103 -8.06 -1.12 -1.49
C LEU A 103 -8.80 -2.36 -1.02
N LYS A 104 -10.05 -2.22 -0.60
CA LYS A 104 -10.80 -3.37 -0.10
C LYS A 104 -11.00 -4.46 -1.14
N ILE A 105 -11.01 -4.11 -2.43
CA ILE A 105 -11.15 -5.12 -3.48
C ILE A 105 -9.92 -6.01 -3.60
N PHE A 106 -8.81 -5.60 -2.98
CA PHE A 106 -7.59 -6.42 -2.94
C PHE A 106 -7.53 -7.34 -1.74
N GLY A 107 -8.60 -7.41 -0.96
CA GLY A 107 -8.67 -8.35 0.14
C GLY A 107 -8.99 -9.75 -0.38
N SER A 108 -8.68 -10.76 0.39
CA SER A 108 -8.91 -12.17 0.15
C SER A 108 -8.62 -12.70 -1.26
N GLU A 109 -9.37 -12.28 -2.27
CA GLU A 109 -9.21 -12.83 -3.63
C GLU A 109 -7.95 -12.36 -4.36
N HIS A 110 -7.46 -11.18 -4.01
CA HIS A 110 -6.32 -10.58 -4.72
C HIS A 110 -5.17 -10.27 -3.79
N SER A 111 -4.94 -11.15 -2.83
CA SER A 111 -3.92 -10.97 -1.80
C SER A 111 -2.49 -11.04 -2.33
N LYS A 112 -2.31 -11.35 -3.61
CA LYS A 112 -0.98 -11.39 -4.21
C LYS A 112 -0.39 -10.00 -4.47
N TYR A 113 -1.23 -8.97 -4.42
CA TYR A 113 -0.74 -7.59 -4.49
C TYR A 113 -0.61 -7.06 -3.08
N HIS A 114 0.61 -6.69 -2.69
CA HIS A 114 0.91 -6.26 -1.33
C HIS A 114 0.84 -4.75 -1.22
N PHE A 115 -0.12 -4.24 -0.46
CA PHE A 115 -0.32 -2.81 -0.24
C PHE A 115 -0.11 -2.45 1.21
N ILE A 116 0.58 -1.34 1.45
CA ILE A 116 0.61 -0.71 2.76
C ILE A 116 0.21 0.74 2.57
N ALA A 117 -0.88 1.15 3.20
CA ALA A 117 -1.35 2.52 3.17
C ALA A 117 -1.07 3.17 4.52
N ILE A 118 -0.55 4.40 4.48
CA ILE A 118 -0.22 5.15 5.68
C ILE A 118 -1.14 6.37 5.72
N THR A 119 -1.88 6.52 6.80
CA THR A 119 -2.82 7.63 6.95
C THR A 119 -2.68 8.26 8.32
N SER A 120 -2.85 9.58 8.37
CA SER A 120 -2.87 10.31 9.63
C SER A 120 -4.26 10.35 10.25
N LYS A 121 -5.28 9.84 9.53
CA LYS A 121 -6.63 9.76 10.08
C LYS A 121 -6.65 8.77 11.23
N LYS A 122 -7.49 9.07 12.22
CA LYS A 122 -7.68 8.14 13.31
C LYS A 122 -8.65 7.04 12.88
N GLU A 123 -8.36 5.84 13.30
CA GLU A 123 -9.27 4.73 13.09
C GLU A 123 -10.53 4.96 13.91
N LYS A 124 -11.69 4.75 13.33
CA LYS A 124 -12.95 4.88 14.05
C LYS A 124 -13.39 3.55 14.62
#